data_aa9fffe99e1c3ff77e858513d21217c4
#
_entry.id   aa9fffe99e1c3ff77e858513d21217c4
#
_cell.length_a   1.000
_cell.length_b   1.000
_cell.length_c   1.000
_cell.angle_alpha   90.00
_cell.angle_beta   90.00
_cell.angle_gamma   90.00
#
_symmetry.space_group_name_H-M   'P 1'
#
loop_
_entity.id
_entity.type
_entity.pdbx_description
1 polymer ?
#
loop_
_entity_poly.entity_id
_entity_poly.type
_entity_poly.pdbx_seq_one_letter_code
_entity_poly.pdbx_strand_id
1 'polypeptide(L)'
;LPLFDDYCNSKGIVFRVPSSTIYDLLVLEYQFSMWQWGTPVSTIPALDSDDKTIVDYFIKMCGPDYFAAENSIESFFVQAVKDFGYYGYNIEPFRKYVDEEEIEGYLKRVLLPEEFADVKFDDSNYRFVTDFYTENDPKAIMIYGEVDPWTASGVTWLRDRNKENIKIFIQPGGSHTARILNMPEDMRNEILEQLNEWMEYK
;
A
#
# COMPACT_ATOMS: atom_id res chain seq x y z
N LEU A 1 -2.55 -8.74 22.80
CA LEU A 1 -1.40 -9.49 22.28
C LEU A 1 -1.60 -11.03 22.37
N PRO A 2 -2.01 -11.67 23.52
CA PRO A 2 -2.11 -13.13 23.59
C PRO A 2 -2.97 -13.76 22.48
N LEU A 3 -4.13 -13.22 22.19
CA LEU A 3 -5.00 -13.73 21.10
C LEU A 3 -4.35 -13.64 19.72
N PHE A 4 -3.53 -12.62 19.51
CA PHE A 4 -2.74 -12.47 18.27
C PHE A 4 -1.64 -13.53 18.18
N ASP A 5 -0.91 -13.75 19.29
CA ASP A 5 0.12 -14.79 19.37
C ASP A 5 -0.46 -16.19 19.16
N ASP A 6 -1.61 -16.49 19.78
CA ASP A 6 -2.33 -17.77 19.60
C ASP A 6 -2.72 -17.97 18.12
N TYR A 7 -3.21 -16.93 17.46
CA TYR A 7 -3.53 -17.00 16.04
C TYR A 7 -2.28 -17.28 15.19
N CYS A 8 -1.21 -16.48 15.35
CA CYS A 8 0.02 -16.63 14.57
C CYS A 8 0.63 -18.04 14.77
N ASN A 9 0.69 -18.52 16.03
CA ASN A 9 1.17 -19.86 16.34
C ASN A 9 0.31 -20.94 15.67
N SER A 10 -1.02 -20.80 15.69
CA SER A 10 -1.95 -21.76 15.07
C SER A 10 -1.79 -21.85 13.55
N LYS A 11 -1.27 -20.80 12.92
CA LYS A 11 -0.99 -20.70 11.48
C LYS A 11 0.46 -20.99 11.13
N GLY A 12 1.34 -21.17 12.13
CA GLY A 12 2.77 -21.36 11.90
C GLY A 12 3.47 -20.12 11.34
N ILE A 13 2.92 -18.91 11.59
CA ILE A 13 3.52 -17.65 11.15
C ILE A 13 4.70 -17.33 12.07
N VAL A 14 5.87 -17.16 11.47
CA VAL A 14 7.12 -16.81 12.15
C VAL A 14 7.56 -15.42 11.70
N PHE A 15 8.01 -14.60 12.63
CA PHE A 15 8.50 -13.24 12.35
C PHE A 15 10.00 -13.13 12.60
N ARG A 16 10.65 -12.14 11.96
CA ARG A 16 12.09 -11.82 12.17
C ARG A 16 12.32 -11.00 13.44
N VAL A 17 11.27 -10.41 14.00
CA VAL A 17 11.27 -9.58 15.21
C VAL A 17 10.19 -10.09 16.19
N PRO A 18 10.16 -9.62 17.45
CA PRO A 18 9.10 -10.01 18.40
C PRO A 18 7.69 -9.77 17.83
N SER A 19 6.76 -10.66 18.15
CA SER A 19 5.35 -10.54 17.73
C SER A 19 4.68 -9.25 18.22
N SER A 20 5.12 -8.71 19.37
CA SER A 20 4.68 -7.40 19.86
C SER A 20 5.00 -6.27 18.89
N THR A 21 6.21 -6.24 18.32
CA THR A 21 6.60 -5.25 17.32
C THR A 21 5.73 -5.38 16.06
N ILE A 22 5.45 -6.62 15.62
CA ILE A 22 4.55 -6.85 14.48
C ILE A 22 3.13 -6.39 14.80
N TYR A 23 2.64 -6.67 16.01
CA TYR A 23 1.32 -6.22 16.43
C TYR A 23 1.20 -4.69 16.37
N ASP A 24 2.20 -3.96 16.86
CA ASP A 24 2.25 -2.50 16.83
C ASP A 24 2.30 -1.96 15.39
N LEU A 25 3.10 -2.58 14.53
CA LEU A 25 3.13 -2.24 13.10
C LEU A 25 1.78 -2.45 12.43
N LEU A 26 1.10 -3.57 12.70
CA LEU A 26 -0.23 -3.86 12.17
C LEU A 26 -1.30 -2.89 12.68
N VAL A 27 -1.19 -2.40 13.93
CA VAL A 27 -2.09 -1.35 14.44
C VAL A 27 -1.92 -0.06 13.65
N LEU A 28 -0.69 0.30 13.28
CA LEU A 28 -0.40 1.46 12.45
C LEU A 28 -0.83 1.25 10.99
N GLU A 29 -0.70 0.01 10.49
CA GLU A 29 -1.10 -0.40 9.13
C GLU A 29 -2.62 -0.48 8.95
N TYR A 30 -3.38 -0.71 10.01
CA TYR A 30 -4.81 -1.00 9.98
C TYR A 30 -5.62 -0.02 9.10
N GLN A 31 -5.39 1.28 9.26
CA GLN A 31 -6.11 2.29 8.48
C GLN A 31 -5.75 2.22 6.99
N PHE A 32 -4.48 1.95 6.64
CA PHE A 32 -4.04 1.83 5.26
C PHE A 32 -4.65 0.59 4.60
N SER A 33 -4.58 -0.56 5.26
CA SER A 33 -5.20 -1.81 4.79
C SER A 33 -6.71 -1.66 4.59
N MET A 34 -7.41 -1.02 5.53
CA MET A 34 -8.84 -0.81 5.43
C MET A 34 -9.24 0.01 4.20
N TRP A 35 -8.57 1.14 3.97
CA TRP A 35 -8.83 2.01 2.83
C TRP A 35 -8.34 1.41 1.52
N GLN A 36 -7.17 0.77 1.53
CA GLN A 36 -6.61 0.11 0.35
C GLN A 36 -7.58 -0.91 -0.25
N TRP A 37 -8.26 -1.67 0.58
CA TRP A 37 -9.19 -2.69 0.11
C TRP A 37 -10.64 -2.21 0.03
N GLY A 38 -10.92 -0.96 0.39
CA GLY A 38 -12.27 -0.38 0.33
C GLY A 38 -13.22 -1.01 1.34
N THR A 39 -12.73 -1.40 2.51
CA THR A 39 -13.55 -2.01 3.55
C THR A 39 -14.48 -0.96 4.16
N PRO A 40 -15.81 -1.20 4.21
CA PRO A 40 -16.74 -0.23 4.76
C PRO A 40 -16.50 0.02 6.26
N VAL A 41 -16.48 1.30 6.67
CA VAL A 41 -16.33 1.71 8.08
C VAL A 41 -17.41 1.06 8.98
N SER A 42 -18.60 0.81 8.44
CA SER A 42 -19.68 0.14 9.17
C SER A 42 -19.40 -1.29 9.60
N THR A 43 -18.31 -1.89 9.11
CA THR A 43 -17.91 -3.24 9.49
C THR A 43 -16.97 -3.27 10.71
N ILE A 44 -16.50 -2.10 11.15
CA ILE A 44 -15.64 -2.00 12.35
C ILE A 44 -16.46 -2.43 13.57
N PRO A 45 -15.94 -3.38 14.39
CA PRO A 45 -16.62 -3.77 15.63
C PRO A 45 -16.84 -2.58 16.57
N ALA A 46 -17.92 -2.62 17.33
CA ALA A 46 -18.18 -1.62 18.35
C ALA A 46 -17.09 -1.64 19.44
N LEU A 47 -16.86 -0.50 20.10
CA LEU A 47 -15.80 -0.38 21.12
C LEU A 47 -16.04 -1.26 22.36
N ASP A 48 -17.26 -1.67 22.59
CA ASP A 48 -17.70 -2.57 23.67
C ASP A 48 -17.78 -4.05 23.25
N SER A 49 -17.35 -4.39 22.04
CA SER A 49 -17.22 -5.76 21.59
C SER A 49 -16.16 -6.50 22.43
N ASP A 50 -16.30 -7.81 22.55
CA ASP A 50 -15.29 -8.63 23.24
C ASP A 50 -13.93 -8.62 22.49
N ASP A 51 -12.84 -8.82 23.22
CA ASP A 51 -11.47 -8.76 22.72
C ASP A 51 -11.26 -9.69 21.53
N LYS A 52 -11.89 -10.88 21.55
CA LYS A 52 -11.74 -11.85 20.46
C LYS A 52 -12.37 -11.31 19.17
N THR A 53 -13.56 -10.74 19.24
CA THR A 53 -14.23 -10.12 18.07
C THR A 53 -13.39 -9.01 17.48
N ILE A 54 -12.80 -8.15 18.33
CA ILE A 54 -11.95 -7.04 17.88
C ILE A 54 -10.67 -7.58 17.23
N VAL A 55 -10.00 -8.55 17.87
CA VAL A 55 -8.73 -9.11 17.36
C VAL A 55 -8.94 -9.92 16.08
N ASP A 56 -10.00 -10.73 15.99
CA ASP A 56 -10.32 -11.48 14.77
C ASP A 56 -10.58 -10.53 13.58
N TYR A 57 -11.29 -9.44 13.82
CA TYR A 57 -11.52 -8.42 12.78
C TYR A 57 -10.22 -7.74 12.40
N PHE A 58 -9.39 -7.34 13.34
CA PHE A 58 -8.10 -6.71 13.14
C PHE A 58 -7.17 -7.59 12.30
N ILE A 59 -7.02 -8.86 12.68
CA ILE A 59 -6.21 -9.84 11.95
C ILE A 59 -6.73 -10.01 10.50
N LYS A 60 -8.04 -10.06 10.32
CA LYS A 60 -8.65 -10.16 8.99
C LYS A 60 -8.33 -8.95 8.11
N MET A 61 -8.23 -7.75 8.71
CA MET A 61 -7.94 -6.51 7.96
C MET A 61 -6.46 -6.38 7.62
N CYS A 62 -5.56 -6.70 8.53
CA CYS A 62 -4.14 -6.39 8.40
C CYS A 62 -3.28 -7.56 7.91
N GLY A 63 -3.75 -8.81 8.01
CA GLY A 63 -3.04 -10.00 7.52
C GLY A 63 -1.61 -10.13 8.06
N PRO A 64 -1.39 -10.70 9.28
CA PRO A 64 -0.05 -10.76 9.87
C PRO A 64 0.97 -11.55 9.05
N ASP A 65 0.52 -12.42 8.16
CA ASP A 65 1.34 -13.17 7.19
C ASP A 65 2.11 -12.27 6.23
N TYR A 66 1.65 -11.03 6.01
CA TYR A 66 2.40 -10.04 5.23
C TYR A 66 3.77 -9.72 5.84
N PHE A 67 3.91 -9.81 7.16
CA PHE A 67 5.16 -9.58 7.89
C PHE A 67 5.89 -10.88 8.25
N ALA A 68 5.49 -12.03 7.71
CA ALA A 68 6.16 -13.30 7.97
C ALA A 68 7.63 -13.26 7.51
N ALA A 69 8.48 -13.98 8.24
CA ALA A 69 9.91 -14.07 7.97
C ALA A 69 10.22 -14.68 6.59
N GLU A 70 9.36 -15.59 6.14
CA GLU A 70 9.40 -16.12 4.77
C GLU A 70 8.21 -15.54 3.99
N ASN A 71 8.50 -14.60 3.10
CA ASN A 71 7.49 -13.94 2.31
C ASN A 71 7.85 -14.05 0.81
N SER A 72 6.88 -14.45 -0.02
CA SER A 72 7.06 -14.61 -1.48
C SER A 72 7.34 -13.31 -2.24
N ILE A 73 7.19 -12.15 -1.59
CA ILE A 73 7.41 -10.82 -2.19
C ILE A 73 8.65 -10.10 -1.65
N GLU A 74 9.62 -10.83 -1.09
CA GLU A 74 10.87 -10.24 -0.58
C GLU A 74 11.59 -9.38 -1.63
N SER A 75 11.63 -9.81 -2.89
CA SER A 75 12.22 -9.03 -3.98
C SER A 75 11.59 -7.64 -4.16
N PHE A 76 10.28 -7.53 -3.95
CA PHE A 76 9.57 -6.25 -3.94
C PHE A 76 10.07 -5.34 -2.82
N PHE A 77 10.24 -5.88 -1.60
CA PHE A 77 10.71 -5.08 -0.46
C PHE A 77 12.16 -4.62 -0.66
N VAL A 78 13.03 -5.48 -1.20
CA VAL A 78 14.41 -5.11 -1.53
C VAL A 78 14.42 -3.96 -2.54
N GLN A 79 13.61 -4.05 -3.61
CA GLN A 79 13.48 -3.01 -4.61
C GLN A 79 12.89 -1.71 -4.01
N ALA A 80 11.85 -1.83 -3.19
CA ALA A 80 11.23 -0.68 -2.55
C ALA A 80 12.23 0.07 -1.66
N VAL A 81 12.97 -0.65 -0.80
CA VAL A 81 13.98 -0.03 0.08
C VAL A 81 15.14 0.57 -0.70
N LYS A 82 15.52 -0.06 -1.82
CA LYS A 82 16.67 0.37 -2.61
C LYS A 82 16.36 1.51 -3.57
N ASP A 83 15.27 1.41 -4.34
CA ASP A 83 15.07 2.24 -5.53
C ASP A 83 13.87 3.20 -5.45
N PHE A 84 12.79 2.84 -4.74
CA PHE A 84 11.54 3.62 -4.78
C PHE A 84 11.20 4.32 -3.48
N GLY A 85 11.79 3.89 -2.38
CA GLY A 85 11.32 4.23 -1.06
C GLY A 85 10.10 3.39 -0.66
N TYR A 86 9.70 3.54 0.59
CA TYR A 86 8.51 2.91 1.14
C TYR A 86 7.91 3.85 2.21
N TYR A 87 6.63 3.70 2.50
CA TYR A 87 6.00 4.57 3.47
C TYR A 87 6.40 4.24 4.91
N GLY A 88 6.38 5.25 5.75
CA GLY A 88 6.46 5.13 7.20
C GLY A 88 5.14 5.51 7.85
N TYR A 89 5.04 5.31 9.15
CA TYR A 89 3.84 5.61 9.92
C TYR A 89 3.98 6.91 10.71
N ASN A 90 2.90 7.69 10.80
CA ASN A 90 2.82 8.76 11.78
C ASN A 90 2.49 8.17 13.15
N ILE A 91 3.48 8.07 14.01
CA ILE A 91 3.36 7.48 15.35
C ILE A 91 2.85 8.46 16.40
N GLU A 92 2.80 9.76 16.12
CA GLU A 92 2.41 10.79 17.10
C GLU A 92 1.12 10.45 17.88
N PRO A 93 0.02 10.01 17.24
CA PRO A 93 -1.19 9.65 17.96
C PRO A 93 -1.02 8.41 18.85
N PHE A 94 -0.01 7.59 18.59
CA PHE A 94 0.19 6.27 19.18
C PHE A 94 1.40 6.20 20.11
N ARG A 95 2.19 7.29 20.31
CA ARG A 95 3.42 7.32 21.12
C ARG A 95 3.30 6.74 22.54
N LYS A 96 2.11 6.64 23.08
CA LYS A 96 1.89 6.06 24.42
C LYS A 96 1.82 4.52 24.38
N TYR A 97 1.71 3.96 23.19
CA TYR A 97 1.37 2.56 23.00
C TYR A 97 2.41 1.80 22.18
N VAL A 98 3.19 2.49 21.36
CA VAL A 98 4.20 1.91 20.47
C VAL A 98 5.59 2.41 20.83
N ASP A 99 6.60 1.56 20.65
CA ASP A 99 7.99 1.93 20.80
C ASP A 99 8.50 2.54 19.49
N GLU A 100 8.91 3.82 19.54
CA GLU A 100 9.39 4.56 18.38
C GLU A 100 10.62 3.90 17.75
N GLU A 101 11.56 3.42 18.57
CA GLU A 101 12.79 2.77 18.10
C GLU A 101 12.48 1.44 17.37
N GLU A 102 11.41 0.76 17.77
CA GLU A 102 10.95 -0.47 17.13
C GLU A 102 10.21 -0.20 15.80
N ILE A 103 9.60 0.97 15.65
CA ILE A 103 8.86 1.33 14.44
C ILE A 103 9.75 2.03 13.41
N GLU A 104 10.68 2.90 13.85
CA GLU A 104 11.57 3.59 12.93
C GLU A 104 12.47 2.61 12.18
N GLY A 105 12.49 2.73 10.84
CA GLY A 105 13.30 1.86 9.98
C GLY A 105 12.89 0.38 9.99
N TYR A 106 11.65 0.06 10.36
CA TYR A 106 11.14 -1.30 10.50
C TYR A 106 11.35 -2.17 9.25
N LEU A 107 11.27 -1.59 8.06
CA LEU A 107 11.35 -2.32 6.79
C LEU A 107 12.56 -3.26 6.72
N LYS A 108 13.75 -2.74 7.06
CA LYS A 108 14.99 -3.53 6.99
C LYS A 108 14.99 -4.68 7.97
N ARG A 109 14.46 -4.48 9.18
CA ARG A 109 14.47 -5.49 10.24
C ARG A 109 13.37 -6.54 10.06
N VAL A 110 12.23 -6.12 9.55
CA VAL A 110 11.02 -6.96 9.48
C VAL A 110 10.90 -7.68 8.15
N LEU A 111 11.19 -7.00 7.04
CA LEU A 111 10.83 -7.46 5.70
C LEU A 111 12.04 -7.85 4.82
N LEU A 112 13.26 -7.36 5.12
CA LEU A 112 14.41 -7.71 4.30
C LEU A 112 15.12 -8.98 4.79
N PRO A 113 15.55 -9.85 3.87
CA PRO A 113 16.52 -10.88 4.17
C PRO A 113 17.84 -10.29 4.73
N GLU A 114 18.55 -11.03 5.58
CA GLU A 114 19.75 -10.56 6.27
C GLU A 114 20.83 -10.04 5.30
N GLU A 115 20.98 -10.67 4.15
CA GLU A 115 21.92 -10.26 3.10
C GLU A 115 21.66 -8.88 2.50
N PHE A 116 20.45 -8.33 2.69
CA PHE A 116 20.03 -7.00 2.22
C PHE A 116 19.90 -5.96 3.35
N ALA A 117 20.29 -6.30 4.59
CA ALA A 117 20.15 -5.38 5.73
C ALA A 117 20.91 -4.05 5.53
N ASP A 118 22.04 -4.09 4.83
CA ASP A 118 22.88 -2.92 4.56
C ASP A 118 22.56 -2.20 3.23
N VAL A 119 21.50 -2.60 2.51
CA VAL A 119 21.12 -1.97 1.25
C VAL A 119 20.90 -0.47 1.46
N LYS A 120 21.47 0.34 0.58
CA LYS A 120 21.31 1.80 0.61
C LYS A 120 20.24 2.23 -0.37
N PHE A 121 19.48 3.23 0.04
CA PHE A 121 18.49 3.86 -0.81
C PHE A 121 19.19 4.69 -1.90
N ASP A 122 18.79 4.50 -3.16
CA ASP A 122 19.20 5.27 -4.32
C ASP A 122 17.94 5.68 -5.09
N ASP A 123 17.59 6.95 -5.03
CA ASP A 123 16.39 7.50 -5.64
C ASP A 123 16.54 7.84 -7.14
N SER A 124 17.66 7.43 -7.77
CA SER A 124 17.94 7.74 -9.18
C SER A 124 16.84 7.23 -10.12
N ASN A 125 16.30 6.03 -9.89
CA ASN A 125 15.20 5.49 -10.67
C ASN A 125 13.91 6.27 -10.47
N TYR A 126 13.59 6.67 -9.25
CA TYR A 126 12.42 7.49 -8.96
C TYR A 126 12.53 8.85 -9.65
N ARG A 127 13.68 9.52 -9.56
CA ARG A 127 13.93 10.78 -10.24
C ARG A 127 13.83 10.64 -11.76
N PHE A 128 14.47 9.60 -12.31
CA PHE A 128 14.40 9.35 -13.76
C PHE A 128 12.95 9.22 -14.26
N VAL A 129 12.10 8.46 -13.56
CA VAL A 129 10.70 8.28 -13.93
C VAL A 129 9.93 9.60 -13.80
N THR A 130 10.17 10.35 -12.71
CA THR A 130 9.54 11.65 -12.47
C THR A 130 9.92 12.68 -13.55
N ASP A 131 11.20 12.78 -13.88
CA ASP A 131 11.72 13.67 -14.91
C ASP A 131 11.18 13.27 -16.27
N PHE A 132 11.17 11.97 -16.59
CA PHE A 132 10.62 11.46 -17.84
C PHE A 132 9.18 11.90 -18.06
N TYR A 133 8.29 11.70 -17.08
CA TYR A 133 6.89 12.11 -17.19
C TYR A 133 6.71 13.63 -17.10
N THR A 134 7.64 14.35 -16.49
CA THR A 134 7.64 15.81 -16.48
C THR A 134 7.95 16.37 -17.86
N GLU A 135 8.97 15.83 -18.51
CA GLU A 135 9.50 16.36 -19.77
C GLU A 135 8.79 15.79 -21.00
N ASN A 136 8.25 14.58 -20.91
CA ASN A 136 7.64 13.87 -22.04
C ASN A 136 6.12 13.71 -21.84
N ASP A 137 5.43 13.42 -22.95
CA ASP A 137 3.98 13.20 -22.98
C ASP A 137 3.65 11.90 -23.74
N PRO A 138 4.08 10.72 -23.23
CA PRO A 138 3.79 9.46 -23.87
C PRO A 138 2.30 9.11 -23.77
N LYS A 139 1.79 8.32 -24.72
CA LYS A 139 0.45 7.74 -24.62
C LYS A 139 0.36 6.81 -23.41
N ALA A 140 -0.32 7.24 -22.36
CA ALA A 140 -0.45 6.49 -21.12
C ALA A 140 -1.79 6.76 -20.45
N ILE A 141 -2.41 5.71 -19.91
CA ILE A 141 -3.60 5.80 -19.07
C ILE A 141 -3.22 5.34 -17.66
N MET A 142 -3.39 6.22 -16.69
CA MET A 142 -3.14 5.98 -15.28
C MET A 142 -4.47 5.88 -14.54
N ILE A 143 -4.67 4.78 -13.81
CA ILE A 143 -5.92 4.48 -13.11
C ILE A 143 -5.63 4.38 -11.62
N TYR A 144 -6.39 5.13 -10.82
CA TYR A 144 -6.25 5.21 -9.37
C TYR A 144 -7.60 5.07 -8.68
N GLY A 145 -7.58 4.63 -7.43
CA GLY A 145 -8.73 4.72 -6.52
C GLY A 145 -8.62 5.96 -5.63
N GLU A 146 -9.72 6.69 -5.44
CA GLU A 146 -9.74 7.92 -4.65
C GLU A 146 -9.36 7.67 -3.17
N VAL A 147 -9.78 6.54 -2.62
CA VAL A 147 -9.52 6.19 -1.21
C VAL A 147 -8.33 5.25 -1.03
N ASP A 148 -7.67 4.84 -2.12
CA ASP A 148 -6.48 4.00 -2.07
C ASP A 148 -5.27 4.81 -1.55
N PRO A 149 -4.65 4.44 -0.42
CA PRO A 149 -3.45 5.12 0.07
C PRO A 149 -2.29 5.14 -0.93
N TRP A 150 -2.17 4.11 -1.77
CA TRP A 150 -1.15 4.02 -2.81
C TRP A 150 -1.29 5.08 -3.91
N THR A 151 -2.47 5.68 -4.05
CA THR A 151 -2.69 6.79 -4.99
C THR A 151 -1.79 7.99 -4.66
N ALA A 152 -1.40 8.16 -3.40
CA ALA A 152 -0.50 9.23 -2.97
C ALA A 152 0.92 9.10 -3.56
N SER A 153 1.37 7.88 -3.88
CA SER A 153 2.65 7.63 -4.55
C SER A 153 2.57 7.63 -6.07
N GLY A 154 1.36 7.79 -6.63
CA GLY A 154 1.12 7.84 -8.07
C GLY A 154 1.49 9.18 -8.70
N VAL A 155 1.33 9.25 -10.03
CA VAL A 155 1.66 10.44 -10.82
C VAL A 155 0.48 11.41 -10.96
N THR A 156 -0.39 11.49 -9.95
CA THR A 156 -1.61 12.33 -9.96
C THR A 156 -1.30 13.82 -10.12
N TRP A 157 -0.12 14.26 -9.74
CA TRP A 157 0.40 15.61 -9.91
C TRP A 157 0.53 16.03 -11.39
N LEU A 158 0.51 15.08 -12.34
CA LEU A 158 0.52 15.37 -13.78
C LEU A 158 -0.82 15.95 -14.28
N ARG A 159 -1.92 15.82 -13.54
CA ARG A 159 -3.24 16.37 -13.93
C ARG A 159 -3.18 17.86 -14.23
N ASP A 160 -2.34 18.60 -13.54
CA ASP A 160 -2.20 20.04 -13.65
C ASP A 160 -1.08 20.47 -14.61
N ARG A 161 -0.53 19.54 -15.42
CA ARG A 161 0.66 19.76 -16.26
C ARG A 161 0.39 19.87 -17.76
N ASN A 162 -0.85 20.10 -18.21
CA ASN A 162 -1.22 20.23 -19.62
C ASN A 162 -0.69 19.08 -20.51
N LYS A 163 -0.84 17.84 -20.05
CA LYS A 163 -0.48 16.66 -20.82
C LYS A 163 -1.63 16.29 -21.76
N GLU A 164 -1.30 16.08 -23.06
CA GLU A 164 -2.30 15.70 -24.06
C GLU A 164 -2.49 14.18 -24.15
N ASN A 165 -1.40 13.44 -23.99
CA ASN A 165 -1.39 11.98 -24.16
C ASN A 165 -1.39 11.20 -22.83
N ILE A 166 -1.11 11.83 -21.70
CA ILE A 166 -1.22 11.20 -20.39
C ILE A 166 -2.61 11.48 -19.84
N LYS A 167 -3.42 10.42 -19.69
CA LYS A 167 -4.77 10.47 -19.15
C LYS A 167 -4.79 9.89 -17.73
N ILE A 168 -5.34 10.61 -16.78
CA ILE A 168 -5.38 10.20 -15.37
C ILE A 168 -6.83 10.10 -14.92
N PHE A 169 -7.23 8.89 -14.55
CA PHE A 169 -8.56 8.57 -14.05
C PHE A 169 -8.49 8.18 -12.57
N ILE A 170 -9.23 8.87 -11.74
CA ILE A 170 -9.36 8.57 -10.32
C ILE A 170 -10.80 8.15 -10.08
N GLN A 171 -11.02 6.87 -9.74
CA GLN A 171 -12.35 6.32 -9.47
C GLN A 171 -12.90 6.93 -8.18
N PRO A 172 -14.05 7.64 -8.21
CA PRO A 172 -14.68 8.16 -7.00
C PRO A 172 -15.03 7.05 -6.01
N GLY A 173 -14.59 7.18 -4.76
CA GLY A 173 -14.74 6.14 -3.73
C GLY A 173 -14.02 4.82 -4.03
N GLY A 174 -13.23 4.77 -5.11
CA GLY A 174 -12.50 3.58 -5.52
C GLY A 174 -11.32 3.27 -4.60
N SER A 175 -11.04 1.98 -4.41
CA SER A 175 -9.93 1.46 -3.63
C SER A 175 -8.80 0.96 -4.57
N HIS A 176 -7.84 0.22 -4.03
CA HIS A 176 -6.77 -0.46 -4.80
C HIS A 176 -7.30 -1.45 -5.84
N THR A 177 -8.57 -1.77 -5.78
CA THR A 177 -9.28 -2.62 -6.77
C THR A 177 -9.79 -1.86 -7.99
N ALA A 178 -9.53 -0.55 -8.10
CA ALA A 178 -9.90 0.25 -9.27
C ALA A 178 -9.32 -0.36 -10.57
N ARG A 179 -10.20 -0.63 -11.53
CA ARG A 179 -9.87 -1.24 -12.84
C ARG A 179 -10.85 -0.69 -13.88
N ILE A 180 -10.48 -0.73 -15.15
CA ILE A 180 -11.37 -0.29 -16.26
C ILE A 180 -12.78 -0.88 -16.12
N LEU A 181 -12.88 -2.16 -15.81
CA LEU A 181 -14.17 -2.89 -15.76
C LEU A 181 -15.10 -2.43 -14.64
N ASN A 182 -14.58 -1.88 -13.54
CA ASN A 182 -15.39 -1.43 -12.40
C ASN A 182 -15.42 0.09 -12.24
N MET A 183 -14.90 0.83 -13.23
CA MET A 183 -15.08 2.28 -13.31
C MET A 183 -16.55 2.66 -13.52
N PRO A 184 -16.97 3.86 -13.09
CA PRO A 184 -18.21 4.49 -13.56
C PRO A 184 -18.31 4.43 -15.09
N GLU A 185 -19.53 4.29 -15.61
CA GLU A 185 -19.76 4.00 -17.03
C GLU A 185 -19.18 5.09 -17.95
N ASP A 186 -19.32 6.33 -17.59
CA ASP A 186 -18.78 7.48 -18.30
C ASP A 186 -17.25 7.44 -18.38
N MET A 187 -16.58 7.24 -17.25
CA MET A 187 -15.10 7.09 -17.20
C MET A 187 -14.63 5.87 -17.98
N ARG A 188 -15.32 4.74 -17.86
CA ARG A 188 -14.99 3.53 -18.60
C ARG A 188 -15.08 3.75 -20.11
N ASN A 189 -16.15 4.41 -20.56
CA ASN A 189 -16.36 4.69 -21.99
C ASN A 189 -15.26 5.63 -22.51
N GLU A 190 -14.92 6.68 -21.78
CA GLU A 190 -13.81 7.59 -22.14
C GLU A 190 -12.47 6.84 -22.26
N ILE A 191 -12.16 5.95 -21.31
CA ILE A 191 -10.94 5.12 -21.37
C ILE A 191 -10.94 4.23 -22.62
N LEU A 192 -12.06 3.57 -22.92
CA LEU A 192 -12.16 2.67 -24.06
C LEU A 192 -12.10 3.42 -25.39
N GLU A 193 -12.73 4.59 -25.50
CA GLU A 193 -12.63 5.46 -26.67
C GLU A 193 -11.17 5.89 -26.92
N GLN A 194 -10.47 6.33 -25.87
CA GLN A 194 -9.07 6.72 -25.96
C GLN A 194 -8.16 5.56 -26.38
N LEU A 195 -8.39 4.35 -25.84
CA LEU A 195 -7.64 3.16 -26.22
C LEU A 195 -7.90 2.81 -27.69
N ASN A 196 -9.15 2.84 -28.13
CA ASN A 196 -9.51 2.57 -29.53
C ASN A 196 -8.84 3.58 -30.48
N GLU A 197 -8.90 4.87 -30.16
CA GLU A 197 -8.22 5.91 -30.94
C GLU A 197 -6.70 5.64 -31.07
N TRP A 198 -6.07 5.22 -29.99
CA TRP A 198 -4.63 4.95 -30.00
C TRP A 198 -4.24 3.65 -30.71
N MET A 199 -5.14 2.67 -30.75
CA MET A 199 -4.93 1.39 -31.42
C MET A 199 -5.32 1.38 -32.89
N GLU A 200 -6.09 2.38 -33.35
CA GLU A 200 -6.40 2.50 -34.78
C GLU A 200 -5.12 2.86 -35.55
N TYR A 201 -4.50 1.82 -36.11
CA TYR A 201 -3.46 1.99 -37.10
C TYR A 201 -4.09 2.57 -38.39
N LYS A 202 -3.71 3.80 -38.75
CA LYS A 202 -3.96 4.35 -40.07
C LYS A 202 -2.99 3.77 -41.07
#